data_0b183b1d165e52be4ff54426ed687693
#
_entry.id   0b183b1d165e52be4ff54426ed687693
#
_cell.length_a   1.000
_cell.length_b   1.000
_cell.length_c   1.000
_cell.angle_alpha   90.00
_cell.angle_beta   90.00
_cell.angle_gamma   90.00
#
_symmetry.space_group_name_H-M   'P 1'
#
loop_
_entity.id
_entity.type
_entity.pdbx_description
1 polymer ?
#
loop_
_entity_poly.entity_id
_entity_poly.type
_entity_poly.pdbx_seq_one_letter_code
_entity_poly.pdbx_strand_id
1 'polypeptide(L)'
;SIDTGTCAMSVRQFNEKASGLDNTVVLCISKDLPFAQNRFCAAEGLENVITLSDFKDESFDNAYAVKFTDGPLMGLLSRSVVIVDEEGKVKYTEQVKETTEEPNYDAALAAV
;
A
#
# COMPACT_ATOMS: atom_id res chain seq x y z
N SER A 1 -3.17 5.77 5.90
CA SER A 1 -4.18 6.60 5.21
C SER A 1 -3.54 7.43 4.11
N ILE A 2 -4.20 7.53 2.97
CA ILE A 2 -3.79 8.39 1.85
C ILE A 2 -3.81 9.88 2.21
N ASP A 3 -4.48 10.24 3.29
CA ASP A 3 -4.53 11.62 3.78
C ASP A 3 -3.34 11.98 4.69
N THR A 4 -2.42 11.05 4.92
CA THR A 4 -1.17 11.34 5.63
C THR A 4 -0.03 11.53 4.63
N GLY A 5 0.91 12.44 4.92
CA GLY A 5 1.94 12.86 3.97
C GLY A 5 2.80 11.73 3.44
N THR A 6 3.31 10.87 4.33
CA THR A 6 4.21 9.78 3.91
C THR A 6 3.46 8.70 3.14
N CYS A 7 2.22 8.38 3.51
CA CYS A 7 1.42 7.40 2.76
C CYS A 7 1.07 7.93 1.37
N ALA A 8 0.68 9.19 1.26
CA ALA A 8 0.42 9.81 -0.03
C ALA A 8 1.66 9.76 -0.93
N MET A 9 2.83 10.06 -0.36
CA MET A 9 4.10 9.98 -1.09
C MET A 9 4.40 8.56 -1.56
N SER A 10 4.15 7.56 -0.72
CA SER A 10 4.35 6.15 -1.08
C SER A 10 3.47 5.74 -2.27
N VAL A 11 2.21 6.14 -2.28
CA VAL A 11 1.30 5.84 -3.38
C VAL A 11 1.79 6.50 -4.67
N ARG A 12 2.22 7.76 -4.61
CA ARG A 12 2.77 8.47 -5.77
C ARG A 12 4.01 7.77 -6.32
N GLN A 13 4.93 7.35 -5.45
CA GLN A 13 6.15 6.66 -5.83
C GLN A 13 5.85 5.32 -6.49
N PHE A 14 4.95 4.53 -5.92
CA PHE A 14 4.56 3.25 -6.52
C PHE A 14 3.84 3.45 -7.85
N ASN A 15 3.01 4.47 -7.98
CA ASN A 15 2.36 4.79 -9.25
C ASN A 15 3.39 5.09 -10.34
N GLU A 16 4.37 5.92 -10.04
CA GLU A 16 5.44 6.28 -10.97
C GLU A 16 6.24 5.04 -11.40
N LYS A 17 6.67 4.24 -10.43
CA LYS A 17 7.48 3.05 -10.68
C LYS A 17 6.70 1.92 -11.35
N ALA A 18 5.40 1.82 -11.10
CA ALA A 18 4.54 0.81 -11.71
C ALA A 18 4.46 0.94 -13.23
N SER A 19 4.63 2.14 -13.77
CA SER A 19 4.59 2.37 -15.21
C SER A 19 5.67 1.61 -15.98
N GLY A 20 6.77 1.25 -15.31
CA GLY A 20 7.87 0.49 -15.89
C GLY A 20 7.82 -1.01 -15.62
N LEU A 21 6.79 -1.51 -14.95
CA LEU A 21 6.69 -2.92 -14.58
C LEU A 21 5.78 -3.68 -15.56
N ASP A 22 6.30 -4.77 -16.13
CA ASP A 22 5.54 -5.67 -16.98
C ASP A 22 4.98 -6.82 -16.13
N ASN A 23 3.80 -7.30 -16.49
CA ASN A 23 3.15 -8.45 -15.86
C ASN A 23 3.04 -8.30 -14.32
N THR A 24 2.80 -7.08 -13.86
CA THR A 24 2.76 -6.76 -12.43
C THR A 24 1.61 -5.78 -12.17
N VAL A 25 0.84 -6.05 -11.12
CA VAL A 25 -0.22 -5.15 -10.66
C VAL A 25 0.17 -4.62 -9.29
N VAL A 26 0.06 -3.30 -9.12
CA VAL A 26 0.32 -2.66 -7.81
C VAL A 26 -1.00 -2.31 -7.16
N LEU A 27 -1.23 -2.88 -5.99
CA LEU A 27 -2.42 -2.63 -5.16
C LEU A 27 -2.03 -1.77 -3.98
N CYS A 28 -2.72 -0.65 -3.80
CA CYS A 28 -2.52 0.24 -2.64
C CYS A 28 -3.71 0.07 -1.72
N ILE A 29 -3.49 -0.57 -0.57
CA ILE A 29 -4.55 -0.99 0.34
C ILE A 29 -4.50 -0.14 1.61
N SER A 30 -5.63 0.42 2.01
CA SER A 30 -5.73 1.23 3.22
C SER A 30 -7.10 1.09 3.88
N LYS A 31 -7.24 1.67 5.07
CA LYS A 31 -8.53 1.75 5.78
C LYS A 31 -9.38 2.92 5.30
N ASP A 32 -8.87 3.75 4.40
CA ASP A 32 -9.66 4.82 3.80
C ASP A 32 -10.87 4.26 3.06
N LEU A 33 -11.94 5.02 3.02
CA LEU A 33 -13.11 4.64 2.23
C LEU A 33 -12.80 4.72 0.72
N PRO A 34 -13.44 3.90 -0.11
CA PRO A 34 -13.21 3.95 -1.57
C PRO A 34 -13.44 5.33 -2.19
N PHE A 35 -14.35 6.10 -1.62
CA PHE A 35 -14.63 7.46 -2.09
C PHE A 35 -13.43 8.39 -1.91
N ALA A 36 -12.75 8.30 -0.76
CA ALA A 36 -11.55 9.09 -0.48
C ALA A 36 -10.38 8.65 -1.37
N GLN A 37 -10.23 7.35 -1.58
CA GLN A 37 -9.20 6.80 -2.45
C GLN A 37 -9.39 7.27 -3.90
N ASN A 38 -10.62 7.25 -4.40
CA ASN A 38 -10.93 7.71 -5.76
C ASN A 38 -10.66 9.21 -5.91
N ARG A 39 -11.04 10.02 -4.91
CA ARG A 39 -10.76 11.46 -4.92
C ARG A 39 -9.26 11.73 -4.98
N PHE A 40 -8.47 11.02 -4.19
CA PHE A 40 -7.02 11.15 -4.16
C PHE A 40 -6.39 10.80 -5.51
N CYS A 41 -6.74 9.65 -6.08
CA CYS A 41 -6.20 9.22 -7.37
C CYS A 41 -6.59 10.17 -8.50
N ALA A 42 -7.82 10.67 -8.50
CA ALA A 42 -8.28 11.62 -9.50
C ALA A 42 -7.54 12.97 -9.38
N ALA A 43 -7.39 13.48 -8.16
CA ALA A 43 -6.71 14.75 -7.91
C ALA A 43 -5.23 14.72 -8.28
N GLU A 44 -4.58 13.55 -8.07
CA GLU A 44 -3.15 13.37 -8.32
C GLU A 44 -2.85 12.79 -9.72
N GLY A 45 -3.87 12.40 -10.47
CA GLY A 45 -3.68 11.81 -11.80
C GLY A 45 -3.03 10.43 -11.77
N LEU A 46 -3.29 9.61 -10.75
CA LEU A 46 -2.65 8.31 -10.59
C LEU A 46 -3.45 7.22 -11.30
N GLU A 47 -2.87 6.64 -12.35
CA GLU A 47 -3.53 5.65 -13.20
C GLU A 47 -2.86 4.27 -13.19
N ASN A 48 -1.67 4.14 -12.59
CA ASN A 48 -0.87 2.92 -12.65
C ASN A 48 -0.98 2.05 -11.40
N VAL A 49 -1.79 2.46 -10.43
CA VAL A 49 -2.07 1.71 -9.22
C VAL A 49 -3.56 1.51 -9.04
N ILE A 50 -3.94 0.44 -8.34
CA ILE A 50 -5.32 0.16 -7.97
C ILE A 50 -5.43 0.36 -6.47
N THR A 51 -6.35 1.23 -6.04
CA THR A 51 -6.60 1.44 -4.62
C THR A 51 -7.72 0.52 -4.15
N LEU A 52 -7.50 -0.09 -2.99
CA LEU A 52 -8.47 -0.99 -2.37
C LEU A 52 -8.68 -0.61 -0.91
N SER A 53 -9.92 -0.72 -0.44
CA SER A 53 -10.27 -0.39 0.94
C SER A 53 -10.45 -1.66 1.76
N ASP A 54 -9.79 -1.71 2.92
CA ASP A 54 -9.94 -2.79 3.90
C ASP A 54 -10.88 -2.37 5.06
N PHE A 55 -11.68 -1.34 4.85
CA PHE A 55 -12.57 -0.82 5.90
C PHE A 55 -13.72 -1.77 6.22
N LYS A 56 -14.33 -2.37 5.20
CA LYS A 56 -15.61 -3.07 5.35
C LYS A 56 -15.49 -4.41 6.07
N ASP A 57 -14.58 -5.28 5.67
CA ASP A 57 -14.51 -6.65 6.17
C ASP A 57 -13.18 -7.03 6.83
N GLU A 58 -12.19 -6.15 6.76
CA GLU A 58 -10.87 -6.33 7.39
C GLU A 58 -10.13 -7.59 6.93
N SER A 59 -10.50 -8.16 5.79
CA SER A 59 -9.91 -9.41 5.29
C SER A 59 -8.41 -9.31 5.07
N PHE A 60 -7.94 -8.18 4.55
CA PHE A 60 -6.52 -7.98 4.28
C PHE A 60 -5.70 -7.90 5.57
N ASP A 61 -6.13 -7.08 6.55
CA ASP A 61 -5.37 -6.94 7.78
C ASP A 61 -5.34 -8.24 8.60
N ASN A 62 -6.42 -9.02 8.55
CA ASN A 62 -6.48 -10.32 9.21
C ASN A 62 -5.55 -11.32 8.55
N ALA A 63 -5.47 -11.31 7.21
CA ALA A 63 -4.62 -12.23 6.46
C ALA A 63 -3.13 -11.93 6.61
N TYR A 64 -2.76 -10.63 6.62
CA TYR A 64 -1.35 -10.21 6.60
C TYR A 64 -0.85 -9.66 7.94
N ALA A 65 -1.73 -9.51 8.93
CA ALA A 65 -1.38 -9.07 10.30
C ALA A 65 -0.65 -7.71 10.32
N VAL A 66 -1.15 -6.73 9.58
CA VAL A 66 -0.48 -5.44 9.39
C VAL A 66 -1.17 -4.28 10.11
N LYS A 67 -2.24 -4.54 10.87
CA LYS A 67 -2.98 -3.48 11.57
C LYS A 67 -2.25 -3.03 12.84
N PHE A 68 -2.23 -1.72 13.08
CA PHE A 68 -1.80 -1.19 14.37
C PHE A 68 -2.79 -1.57 15.46
N THR A 69 -2.29 -2.13 16.56
CA THR A 69 -3.11 -2.61 17.68
C THR A 69 -3.11 -1.66 18.88
N ASP A 70 -2.27 -0.65 18.87
CA ASP A 70 -2.20 0.35 19.94
C ASP A 70 -1.72 1.70 19.41
N GLY A 71 -1.67 2.70 20.29
CA GLY A 71 -1.17 4.04 19.95
C GLY A 71 -2.18 4.88 19.17
N PRO A 72 -1.76 6.07 18.72
CA PRO A 72 -2.65 7.03 18.07
C PRO A 72 -3.13 6.59 16.69
N LEU A 73 -2.45 5.63 16.06
CA LEU A 73 -2.84 5.10 14.75
C LEU A 73 -3.55 3.74 14.85
N MET A 74 -3.98 3.35 16.05
CA MET A 74 -4.69 2.08 16.26
C MET A 74 -5.87 1.94 15.28
N GLY A 75 -5.98 0.79 14.66
CA GLY A 75 -7.02 0.49 13.67
C GLY A 75 -6.63 0.77 12.23
N LEU A 76 -5.58 1.55 11.99
CA LEU A 76 -5.04 1.76 10.65
C LEU A 76 -4.04 0.66 10.29
N LEU A 77 -3.76 0.50 9.01
CA LEU A 77 -2.73 -0.42 8.54
C LEU A 77 -1.34 0.24 8.70
N SER A 78 -0.37 -0.55 9.15
CA SER A 78 1.02 -0.12 9.14
C SER A 78 1.52 -0.06 7.69
N ARG A 79 2.56 0.78 7.45
CA ARG A 79 3.15 0.88 6.12
C ARG A 79 3.95 -0.38 5.84
N SER A 80 3.48 -1.16 4.87
CA SER A 80 4.05 -2.46 4.55
C SER A 80 4.06 -2.68 3.05
N VAL A 81 5.02 -3.46 2.58
CA VAL A 81 5.07 -3.91 1.20
C VAL A 81 5.07 -5.44 1.20
N VAL A 82 4.19 -6.03 0.40
CA VAL A 82 4.10 -7.47 0.23
C VAL A 82 4.09 -7.75 -1.27
N ILE A 83 4.96 -8.66 -1.71
CA ILE A 83 5.00 -9.11 -3.10
C ILE A 83 4.60 -10.56 -3.15
N VAL A 84 3.64 -10.86 -4.02
CA VAL A 84 3.09 -12.19 -4.22
C VAL A 84 3.39 -12.61 -5.65
N ASP A 85 3.85 -13.86 -5.84
CA ASP A 85 4.18 -14.39 -7.16
C ASP A 85 2.92 -14.88 -7.89
N GLU A 86 3.11 -15.41 -9.12
CA GLU A 86 2.02 -15.89 -9.97
C GLU A 86 1.27 -17.06 -9.36
N GLU A 87 1.89 -17.80 -8.44
CA GLU A 87 1.29 -18.94 -7.75
C GLU A 87 0.60 -18.57 -6.45
N GLY A 88 0.57 -17.28 -6.10
CA GLY A 88 -0.02 -16.78 -4.86
C GLY A 88 0.89 -16.91 -3.64
N LYS A 89 2.18 -17.13 -3.84
CA LYS A 89 3.15 -17.22 -2.74
C LYS A 89 3.81 -15.88 -2.47
N VAL A 90 3.95 -15.54 -1.20
CA VAL A 90 4.67 -14.34 -0.78
C VAL A 90 6.16 -14.52 -0.99
N LYS A 91 6.78 -13.62 -1.76
CA LYS A 91 8.23 -13.68 -2.04
C LYS A 91 9.02 -12.51 -1.49
N TYR A 92 8.36 -11.49 -0.96
CA TYR A 92 9.01 -10.34 -0.33
C TYR A 92 8.06 -9.68 0.65
N THR A 93 8.56 -9.28 1.82
CA THR A 93 7.81 -8.49 2.77
C THR A 93 8.71 -7.43 3.38
N GLU A 94 8.13 -6.26 3.62
CA GLU A 94 8.75 -5.21 4.42
C GLU A 94 7.67 -4.54 5.25
N GLN A 95 7.91 -4.38 6.54
CA GLN A 95 7.09 -3.55 7.42
C GLN A 95 7.97 -2.41 7.93
N VAL A 96 7.59 -1.18 7.62
CA VAL A 96 8.37 0.00 7.97
C VAL A 96 8.23 0.26 9.47
N LYS A 97 9.36 0.45 10.17
CA LYS A 97 9.37 0.59 11.64
C LYS A 97 8.80 1.92 12.11
N GLU A 98 9.13 3.00 11.41
CA GLU A 98 8.72 4.34 11.79
C GLU A 98 7.67 4.90 10.83
N THR A 99 6.62 5.52 11.38
CA THR A 99 5.51 6.03 10.58
C THR A 99 5.90 7.15 9.62
N THR A 100 7.03 7.80 9.88
CA THR A 100 7.56 8.88 9.04
C THR A 100 8.52 8.42 7.95
N GLU A 101 8.85 7.13 7.92
CA GLU A 101 9.76 6.57 6.92
C GLU A 101 8.99 5.97 5.75
N GLU A 102 9.57 6.11 4.56
CA GLU A 102 9.07 5.45 3.35
C GLU A 102 9.60 4.02 3.28
N PRO A 103 8.92 3.13 2.53
CA PRO A 103 9.45 1.79 2.28
C PRO A 103 10.68 1.85 1.37
N ASN A 104 11.42 0.74 1.33
CA ASN A 104 12.56 0.59 0.41
C ASN A 104 12.04 0.21 -0.98
N TYR A 105 11.80 1.20 -1.82
CA TYR A 105 11.25 0.99 -3.16
C TYR A 105 12.16 0.14 -4.04
N ASP A 106 13.47 0.37 -3.98
CA ASP A 106 14.42 -0.34 -4.82
C ASP A 106 14.46 -1.83 -4.48
N ALA A 107 14.42 -2.17 -3.19
CA ALA A 107 14.38 -3.56 -2.75
C ALA A 107 13.09 -4.24 -3.20
N ALA A 108 11.95 -3.55 -3.10
CA ALA A 108 10.67 -4.08 -3.55
C ALA A 108 10.69 -4.33 -5.07
N LEU A 109 11.17 -3.39 -5.86
CA LEU A 109 11.25 -3.54 -7.31
C LEU A 109 12.19 -4.66 -7.73
N ALA A 110 13.29 -4.85 -7.00
CA ALA A 110 14.23 -5.94 -7.28
C ALA A 110 13.63 -7.31 -7.00
N ALA A 111 12.59 -7.39 -6.17
CA ALA A 111 11.93 -8.64 -5.81
C ALA A 111 10.77 -9.02 -6.75
N VAL A 112 10.38 -8.13 -7.63
CA VAL A 112 9.28 -8.37 -8.59
C VAL A 112 9.68 -9.40 -9.65
#